data_5fb48ae3ff842cdc413d0ad6234d1a9b
#
_entry.id   5fb48ae3ff842cdc413d0ad6234d1a9b
#
_cell.length_a   1.000
_cell.length_b   1.000
_cell.length_c   1.000
_cell.angle_alpha   90.00
_cell.angle_beta   90.00
_cell.angle_gamma   90.00
#
_symmetry.space_group_name_H-M   'P 1'
#
loop_
_entity.id
_entity.type
_entity.pdbx_description
1 polymer ?
#
loop_
_entity_poly.entity_id
_entity_poly.type
_entity_poly.pdbx_seq_one_letter_code
_entity_poly.pdbx_strand_id
1 'polypeptide(L)'
;MKLRIELSHNPLPEERQAIINPLRAYNIAHAGEGHYQEIALLVRDEQSDEILGGLYAKLFYQWMFIDLLSVPEQARGQGTGSRLMHMAEELAREKNCIGIYLDTFEFQAPEFYKKLGFTEIGQIADYPPGSKRFFFQKRLTATEPNT
;
A
#
# COMPACT_ATOMS: atom_id res chain seq x y z
N MET A 1 -34.45 -16.89 -10.81
CA MET A 1 -34.24 -15.62 -10.16
C MET A 1 -34.00 -14.53 -11.19
N LYS A 2 -34.73 -13.46 -11.14
CA LYS A 2 -34.48 -12.29 -12.00
C LYS A 2 -33.58 -11.33 -11.26
N LEU A 3 -32.50 -10.91 -11.90
CA LEU A 3 -31.54 -9.98 -11.33
C LEU A 3 -31.73 -8.60 -11.94
N ARG A 4 -31.51 -7.59 -11.12
CA ARG A 4 -31.49 -6.20 -11.55
C ARG A 4 -30.16 -5.60 -11.12
N ILE A 5 -29.53 -4.85 -12.03
CA ILE A 5 -28.30 -4.13 -11.72
C ILE A 5 -28.66 -2.67 -11.54
N GLU A 6 -28.21 -2.11 -10.42
CA GLU A 6 -28.49 -0.74 -10.04
C GLU A 6 -27.19 0.02 -9.87
N LEU A 7 -27.15 1.26 -10.40
CA LEU A 7 -26.01 2.14 -10.20
C LEU A 7 -26.17 2.89 -8.88
N SER A 8 -25.20 2.76 -7.98
CA SER A 8 -25.18 3.53 -6.74
C SER A 8 -24.04 4.53 -6.81
N HIS A 9 -24.36 5.82 -6.77
CA HIS A 9 -23.37 6.89 -6.71
C HIS A 9 -22.98 7.12 -5.26
N ASN A 10 -21.68 7.26 -4.98
CA ASN A 10 -21.15 7.45 -3.62
C ASN A 10 -21.68 6.37 -2.68
N PRO A 11 -21.34 5.09 -2.96
CA PRO A 11 -21.95 3.97 -2.25
C PRO A 11 -21.74 4.06 -0.74
N LEU A 12 -22.76 3.63 -0.01
CA LEU A 12 -22.72 3.57 1.45
C LEU A 12 -21.80 2.45 1.91
N PRO A 13 -21.23 2.54 3.12
CA PRO A 13 -20.39 1.46 3.67
C PRO A 13 -21.07 0.10 3.65
N GLU A 14 -22.40 0.04 3.91
CA GLU A 14 -23.17 -1.20 3.88
C GLU A 14 -23.22 -1.80 2.48
N GLU A 15 -23.30 -0.96 1.46
CA GLU A 15 -23.33 -1.41 0.07
C GLU A 15 -21.98 -2.03 -0.31
N ARG A 16 -20.90 -1.37 0.07
CA ARG A 16 -19.56 -1.91 -0.14
C ARG A 16 -19.38 -3.24 0.58
N GLN A 17 -19.81 -3.31 1.84
CA GLN A 17 -19.71 -4.52 2.65
C GLN A 17 -20.47 -5.69 2.03
N ALA A 18 -21.65 -5.41 1.48
CA ALA A 18 -22.47 -6.41 0.82
C ALA A 18 -21.77 -7.00 -0.42
N ILE A 19 -20.95 -6.21 -1.11
CA ILE A 19 -20.15 -6.67 -2.23
C ILE A 19 -18.97 -7.51 -1.75
N ILE A 20 -18.30 -7.06 -0.68
CA ILE A 20 -17.12 -7.73 -0.14
C ILE A 20 -17.44 -9.10 0.44
N ASN A 21 -18.56 -9.23 1.15
CA ASN A 21 -18.86 -10.46 1.91
C ASN A 21 -18.80 -11.74 1.06
N PRO A 22 -19.47 -11.84 -0.09
CA PRO A 22 -19.36 -13.05 -0.90
C PRO A 22 -17.97 -13.24 -1.51
N LEU A 23 -17.28 -12.15 -1.85
CA LEU A 23 -15.92 -12.23 -2.38
C LEU A 23 -14.95 -12.74 -1.31
N ARG A 24 -15.07 -12.25 -0.08
CA ARG A 24 -14.26 -12.70 1.04
C ARG A 24 -14.47 -14.19 1.31
N ALA A 25 -15.72 -14.64 1.32
CA ALA A 25 -16.04 -16.05 1.51
C ALA A 25 -15.42 -16.92 0.42
N TYR A 26 -15.47 -16.47 -0.82
CA TYR A 26 -14.85 -17.15 -1.95
C TYR A 26 -13.32 -17.21 -1.77
N ASN A 27 -12.70 -16.09 -1.40
CA ASN A 27 -11.25 -16.01 -1.20
C ASN A 27 -10.80 -16.95 -0.09
N ILE A 28 -11.52 -16.96 1.04
CA ILE A 28 -11.19 -17.84 2.17
C ILE A 28 -11.28 -19.30 1.76
N ALA A 29 -12.30 -19.66 1.01
CA ALA A 29 -12.48 -21.02 0.55
C ALA A 29 -11.35 -21.50 -0.39
N HIS A 30 -10.74 -20.59 -1.14
CA HIS A 30 -9.71 -20.93 -2.12
C HIS A 30 -8.29 -20.68 -1.63
N ALA A 31 -8.07 -19.70 -0.75
CA ALA A 31 -6.72 -19.27 -0.36
C ALA A 31 -6.53 -19.15 1.17
N GLY A 32 -7.57 -19.45 1.95
CA GLY A 32 -7.52 -19.28 3.40
C GLY A 32 -7.70 -17.83 3.82
N GLU A 33 -7.55 -17.57 5.10
CA GLU A 33 -7.68 -16.22 5.65
C GLU A 33 -6.57 -15.31 5.15
N GLY A 34 -6.95 -14.10 4.74
CA GLY A 34 -5.99 -13.11 4.26
C GLY A 34 -5.38 -12.26 5.38
N HIS A 35 -5.98 -12.29 6.58
CA HIS A 35 -5.54 -11.53 7.74
C HIS A 35 -5.35 -10.05 7.45
N TYR A 36 -6.37 -9.45 6.83
CA TYR A 36 -6.35 -8.04 6.49
C TYR A 36 -6.14 -7.16 7.72
N GLN A 37 -5.19 -6.23 7.62
CA GLN A 37 -4.90 -5.28 8.69
C GLN A 37 -4.43 -3.96 8.07
N GLU A 38 -4.85 -2.85 8.65
CA GLU A 38 -4.33 -1.53 8.27
C GLU A 38 -3.39 -1.06 9.35
N ILE A 39 -2.29 -0.41 8.95
CA ILE A 39 -1.32 0.16 9.89
C ILE A 39 -0.92 1.55 9.42
N ALA A 40 -0.47 2.36 10.36
CA ALA A 40 0.08 3.68 10.04
C ALA A 40 1.30 3.96 10.91
N LEU A 41 2.29 4.62 10.31
CA LEU A 41 3.42 5.20 11.01
C LEU A 41 3.22 6.71 10.95
N LEU A 42 3.07 7.33 12.10
CA LEU A 42 2.69 8.74 12.17
C LEU A 42 3.91 9.61 12.48
N VAL A 43 4.08 10.67 11.70
CA VAL A 43 5.07 11.70 12.01
C VAL A 43 4.34 12.79 12.77
N ARG A 44 4.71 12.97 14.04
CA ARG A 44 4.05 13.95 14.92
C ARG A 44 5.02 15.05 15.31
N ASP A 45 4.48 16.24 15.50
CA ASP A 45 5.22 17.32 16.17
C ASP A 45 5.32 16.97 17.65
N GLU A 46 6.55 16.96 18.20
CA GLU A 46 6.76 16.54 19.58
C GLU A 46 6.11 17.49 20.60
N GLN A 47 5.92 18.75 20.26
CA GLN A 47 5.35 19.74 21.17
C GLN A 47 3.82 19.78 21.10
N SER A 48 3.27 19.86 19.89
CA SER A 48 1.81 19.99 19.71
C SER A 48 1.09 18.65 19.59
N ASP A 49 1.85 17.57 19.33
CA ASP A 49 1.33 16.24 19.04
C ASP A 49 0.50 16.18 17.75
N GLU A 50 0.58 17.22 16.93
CA GLU A 50 -0.11 17.26 15.63
C GLU A 50 0.49 16.23 14.67
N ILE A 51 -0.36 15.55 13.91
CA ILE A 51 0.09 14.64 12.88
C ILE A 51 0.45 15.43 11.64
N LEU A 52 1.71 15.35 11.22
CA LEU A 52 2.25 16.14 10.12
C LEU A 52 2.37 15.35 8.82
N GLY A 53 2.36 14.04 8.91
CA GLY A 53 2.51 13.14 7.77
C GLY A 53 2.71 11.73 8.27
N GLY A 54 3.27 10.88 7.43
CA GLY A 54 3.54 9.50 7.80
C GLY A 54 3.41 8.53 6.65
N LEU A 55 3.19 7.28 7.02
CA LEU A 55 3.02 6.18 6.08
C LEU A 55 1.75 5.40 6.45
N TYR A 56 0.96 5.05 5.45
CA TYR A 56 -0.24 4.24 5.63
C TYR A 56 -0.11 2.99 4.78
N ALA A 57 -0.33 1.83 5.37
CA ALA A 57 -0.15 0.55 4.69
C ALA A 57 -1.26 -0.44 5.03
N LYS A 58 -1.43 -1.40 4.13
CA LYS A 58 -2.39 -2.49 4.27
C LYS A 58 -1.65 -3.81 4.17
N LEU A 59 -2.00 -4.73 5.07
CA LEU A 59 -1.46 -6.09 5.08
C LEU A 59 -2.56 -7.03 4.61
N PHE A 60 -2.25 -7.89 3.64
CA PHE A 60 -3.23 -8.82 3.11
C PHE A 60 -2.49 -9.97 2.38
N TYR A 61 -2.83 -11.19 2.69
CA TYR A 61 -2.23 -12.38 2.10
C TYR A 61 -0.70 -12.33 2.08
N GLN A 62 -0.11 -11.95 3.22
CA GLN A 62 1.34 -11.92 3.43
C GLN A 62 2.08 -10.92 2.54
N TRP A 63 1.39 -9.89 2.07
CA TRP A 63 1.99 -8.77 1.37
C TRP A 63 1.61 -7.47 2.07
N MET A 64 2.54 -6.51 2.05
CA MET A 64 2.27 -5.15 2.53
C MET A 64 2.14 -4.23 1.33
N PHE A 65 1.02 -3.51 1.26
CA PHE A 65 0.82 -2.46 0.28
C PHE A 65 1.03 -1.11 0.96
N ILE A 66 2.03 -0.35 0.50
CA ILE A 66 2.23 1.03 0.95
C ILE A 66 1.26 1.90 0.15
N ASP A 67 0.19 2.31 0.81
CA ASP A 67 -0.88 3.09 0.19
C ASP A 67 -0.52 4.57 0.11
N LEU A 68 0.02 5.12 1.21
CA LEU A 68 0.36 6.54 1.30
C LEU A 68 1.71 6.72 1.97
N LEU A 69 2.51 7.65 1.45
CA LEU A 69 3.73 8.12 2.08
C LEU A 69 3.76 9.64 1.95
N SER A 70 3.71 10.34 3.08
CA SER A 70 3.70 11.78 3.12
C SER A 70 4.73 12.29 4.12
N VAL A 71 5.74 13.01 3.64
CA VAL A 71 6.75 13.62 4.50
C VAL A 71 6.47 15.12 4.54
N PRO A 72 6.29 15.70 5.75
CA PRO A 72 6.02 17.12 5.84
C PRO A 72 7.21 17.92 5.29
N GLU A 73 6.90 19.06 4.70
CA GLU A 73 7.91 19.92 4.07
C GLU A 73 9.06 20.26 5.01
N GLN A 74 8.74 20.59 6.26
CA GLN A 74 9.72 20.93 7.28
C GLN A 74 10.62 19.76 7.71
N ALA A 75 10.25 18.53 7.37
CA ALA A 75 11.04 17.34 7.68
C ALA A 75 11.76 16.76 6.45
N ARG A 76 11.63 17.42 5.30
CA ARG A 76 12.30 16.97 4.07
C ARG A 76 13.81 17.21 4.17
N GLY A 77 14.59 16.35 3.52
CA GLY A 77 16.03 16.44 3.55
C GLY A 77 16.67 15.87 4.82
N GLN A 78 15.87 15.30 5.72
CA GLN A 78 16.36 14.72 6.99
C GLN A 78 16.29 13.19 6.99
N GLY A 79 16.00 12.57 5.85
CA GLY A 79 15.87 11.13 5.76
C GLY A 79 14.60 10.56 6.36
N THR A 80 13.58 11.38 6.61
CA THR A 80 12.32 10.92 7.22
C THR A 80 11.60 9.90 6.35
N GLY A 81 11.54 10.11 5.04
CA GLY A 81 10.91 9.16 4.12
C GLY A 81 11.60 7.80 4.14
N SER A 82 12.93 7.79 4.09
CA SER A 82 13.71 6.55 4.15
C SER A 82 13.49 5.85 5.49
N ARG A 83 13.46 6.61 6.57
CA ARG A 83 13.23 6.07 7.90
C ARG A 83 11.86 5.42 8.02
N LEU A 84 10.81 6.06 7.50
CA LEU A 84 9.48 5.49 7.46
C LEU A 84 9.44 4.19 6.67
N MET A 85 10.09 4.16 5.51
CA MET A 85 10.14 2.97 4.68
C MET A 85 10.92 1.83 5.35
N HIS A 86 12.01 2.13 6.04
CA HIS A 86 12.75 1.12 6.80
C HIS A 86 11.92 0.55 7.94
N MET A 87 11.18 1.39 8.67
CA MET A 87 10.30 0.93 9.74
C MET A 87 9.18 0.05 9.19
N ALA A 88 8.62 0.42 8.05
CA ALA A 88 7.60 -0.40 7.38
C ALA A 88 8.15 -1.76 6.98
N GLU A 89 9.37 -1.79 6.44
CA GLU A 89 10.01 -3.05 6.06
C GLU A 89 10.28 -3.94 7.28
N GLU A 90 10.76 -3.38 8.38
CA GLU A 90 10.95 -4.12 9.62
C GLU A 90 9.63 -4.74 10.11
N LEU A 91 8.56 -3.96 10.08
CA LEU A 91 7.24 -4.43 10.48
C LEU A 91 6.73 -5.53 9.54
N ALA A 92 6.94 -5.37 8.24
CA ALA A 92 6.57 -6.40 7.27
C ALA A 92 7.31 -7.71 7.53
N ARG A 93 8.60 -7.63 7.87
CA ARG A 93 9.39 -8.82 8.21
C ARG A 93 8.89 -9.48 9.50
N GLU A 94 8.58 -8.70 10.53
CA GLU A 94 8.02 -9.22 11.79
C GLU A 94 6.71 -9.95 11.56
N LYS A 95 5.92 -9.50 10.61
CA LYS A 95 4.62 -10.10 10.27
C LYS A 95 4.72 -11.17 9.19
N ASN A 96 5.95 -11.58 8.86
CA ASN A 96 6.23 -12.65 7.89
C ASN A 96 5.68 -12.35 6.50
N CYS A 97 5.72 -11.09 6.08
CA CYS A 97 5.33 -10.71 4.74
C CYS A 97 6.33 -11.24 3.72
N ILE A 98 5.81 -11.67 2.59
CA ILE A 98 6.61 -12.13 1.46
C ILE A 98 7.31 -10.94 0.80
N GLY A 99 6.60 -9.81 0.74
CA GLY A 99 7.14 -8.61 0.13
C GLY A 99 6.28 -7.40 0.36
N ILE A 100 6.73 -6.29 -0.21
CA ILE A 100 6.05 -5.00 -0.17
C ILE A 100 5.83 -4.54 -1.60
N TYR A 101 4.69 -3.95 -1.89
CA TYR A 101 4.47 -3.31 -3.17
C TYR A 101 3.84 -1.95 -2.98
N LEU A 102 3.99 -1.11 -3.99
CA LEU A 102 3.45 0.25 -3.95
C LEU A 102 3.32 0.78 -5.36
N ASP A 103 2.66 1.90 -5.49
CA ASP A 103 2.63 2.66 -6.72
C ASP A 103 2.97 4.12 -6.44
N THR A 104 3.46 4.81 -7.47
CA THR A 104 3.83 6.21 -7.34
C THR A 104 3.68 6.90 -8.70
N PHE A 105 3.27 8.15 -8.66
CA PHE A 105 3.24 8.96 -9.87
C PHE A 105 4.64 9.41 -10.26
N GLU A 106 4.85 9.63 -11.55
CA GLU A 106 6.14 10.06 -12.08
C GLU A 106 6.68 11.30 -11.37
N PHE A 107 5.80 12.23 -11.00
CA PHE A 107 6.18 13.47 -10.31
C PHE A 107 6.44 13.28 -8.80
N GLN A 108 6.28 12.08 -8.26
CA GLN A 108 6.44 11.78 -6.83
C GLN A 108 7.78 11.15 -6.47
N ALA A 109 8.76 11.17 -7.36
CA ALA A 109 10.11 10.64 -7.13
C ALA A 109 10.21 9.10 -7.12
N PRO A 110 9.95 8.44 -8.27
CA PRO A 110 10.12 6.99 -8.37
C PRO A 110 11.54 6.51 -8.08
N GLU A 111 12.56 7.35 -8.32
CA GLU A 111 13.96 7.00 -8.05
C GLU A 111 14.23 6.74 -6.57
N PHE A 112 13.47 7.40 -5.68
CA PHE A 112 13.54 7.17 -4.25
C PHE A 112 13.33 5.69 -3.90
N TYR A 113 12.31 5.09 -4.50
CA TYR A 113 11.97 3.68 -4.23
C TYR A 113 13.00 2.73 -4.83
N LYS A 114 13.53 3.05 -5.99
CA LYS A 114 14.60 2.25 -6.61
C LYS A 114 15.83 2.19 -5.71
N LYS A 115 16.18 3.31 -5.09
CA LYS A 115 17.32 3.36 -4.15
C LYS A 115 17.09 2.52 -2.90
N LEU A 116 15.82 2.30 -2.53
CA LEU A 116 15.47 1.46 -1.40
C LEU A 116 15.37 -0.03 -1.76
N GLY A 117 15.69 -0.38 -3.01
CA GLY A 117 15.72 -1.75 -3.46
C GLY A 117 14.44 -2.26 -4.10
N PHE A 118 13.50 -1.35 -4.40
CA PHE A 118 12.28 -1.70 -5.10
C PHE A 118 12.54 -1.84 -6.60
N THR A 119 11.88 -2.80 -7.22
CA THR A 119 11.96 -3.07 -8.65
C THR A 119 10.66 -2.66 -9.32
N GLU A 120 10.76 -1.96 -10.45
CA GLU A 120 9.57 -1.59 -11.21
C GLU A 120 8.98 -2.83 -11.87
N ILE A 121 7.66 -3.02 -11.71
CA ILE A 121 6.95 -4.16 -12.28
C ILE A 121 5.90 -3.76 -13.30
N GLY A 122 5.67 -2.48 -13.51
CA GLY A 122 4.74 -2.02 -14.53
C GLY A 122 4.51 -0.53 -14.48
N GLN A 123 3.83 -0.03 -15.52
CA GLN A 123 3.49 1.38 -15.66
C GLN A 123 2.08 1.50 -16.25
N ILE A 124 1.42 2.61 -15.91
CA ILE A 124 0.19 3.04 -16.60
C ILE A 124 0.46 4.44 -17.13
N ALA A 125 0.33 4.59 -18.46
CA ALA A 125 0.49 5.89 -19.12
C ALA A 125 -0.77 6.74 -18.92
N ASP A 126 -0.59 8.05 -19.00
CA ASP A 126 -1.68 9.02 -18.87
C ASP A 126 -2.43 8.92 -17.54
N TYR A 127 -1.68 8.77 -16.47
CA TYR A 127 -2.19 8.65 -15.11
C TYR A 127 -1.36 9.55 -14.19
N PRO A 128 -1.71 10.83 -13.99
CA PRO A 128 -2.71 11.61 -14.75
C PRO A 128 -2.27 11.90 -16.17
N PRO A 129 -3.18 12.48 -17.00
CA PRO A 129 -2.86 12.77 -18.39
C PRO A 129 -1.51 13.48 -18.56
N GLY A 130 -0.68 12.96 -19.47
CA GLY A 130 0.66 13.48 -19.70
C GLY A 130 1.73 12.99 -18.74
N SER A 131 1.37 12.14 -17.77
CA SER A 131 2.29 11.58 -16.79
C SER A 131 2.12 10.06 -16.75
N LYS A 132 2.82 9.42 -15.84
CA LYS A 132 2.77 7.95 -15.68
C LYS A 132 2.61 7.58 -14.21
N ARG A 133 2.05 6.41 -13.99
CA ARG A 133 2.01 5.78 -12.67
C ARG A 133 2.86 4.52 -12.72
N PHE A 134 3.80 4.41 -11.80
CA PHE A 134 4.71 3.27 -11.72
C PHE A 134 4.30 2.35 -10.59
N PHE A 135 4.50 1.05 -10.81
CA PHE A 135 4.24 0.02 -9.79
C PHE A 135 5.55 -0.65 -9.45
N PHE A 136 5.82 -0.78 -8.15
CA PHE A 136 7.07 -1.33 -7.62
C PHE A 136 6.81 -2.45 -6.64
N GLN A 137 7.76 -3.35 -6.53
CA GLN A 137 7.75 -4.37 -5.48
C GLN A 137 9.14 -4.59 -4.92
N LYS A 138 9.19 -5.09 -3.69
CA LYS A 138 10.42 -5.55 -3.05
C LYS A 138 10.10 -6.84 -2.31
N ARG A 139 10.75 -7.93 -2.68
CA ARG A 139 10.59 -9.21 -1.98
C ARG A 139 11.49 -9.20 -0.74
N LEU A 140 10.94 -9.69 0.36
CA LEU A 140 11.63 -9.68 1.66
C LEU A 140 12.16 -11.05 2.05
N THR A 141 11.61 -12.12 1.45
CA THR A 141 12.06 -13.47 1.75
C THR A 141 13.22 -13.85 0.87
N ALA A 142 14.18 -14.61 1.41
CA ALA A 142 15.30 -15.13 0.64
C ALA A 142 14.88 -16.23 -0.33
N THR A 143 13.63 -16.69 -0.25
CA THR A 143 13.13 -17.74 -1.10
C THR A 143 12.68 -17.16 -2.43
N GLU A 144 13.37 -17.53 -3.49
CA GLU A 144 12.94 -17.20 -4.84
C GLU A 144 11.60 -17.89 -5.11
N PRO A 145 10.70 -17.25 -5.92
CA PRO A 145 9.48 -17.94 -6.33
C PRO A 145 9.88 -19.21 -7.06
N ASN A 146 9.23 -20.31 -6.72
CA ASN A 146 9.44 -21.54 -7.45
C ASN A 146 8.95 -21.33 -8.88
N THR A 147 9.87 -21.32 -9.79
CA THR A 147 9.56 -21.26 -11.20
C THR A 147 9.24 -22.65 -11.73
#